data_d9bdb2b34bd66028c23d77538710549c
#
_entry.id   d9bdb2b34bd66028c23d77538710549c
#
_cell.length_a   1.000
_cell.length_b   1.000
_cell.length_c   1.000
_cell.angle_alpha   90.00
_cell.angle_beta   90.00
_cell.angle_gamma   90.00
#
_symmetry.space_group_name_H-M   'P 1'
#
loop_
_entity.id
_entity.type
_entity.pdbx_description
1 polymer ?
#
loop_
_entity_poly.entity_id
_entity_poly.type
_entity_poly.pdbx_seq_one_letter_code
_entity_poly.pdbx_strand_id
1 'polypeptide(L)'
;MSFFENRYRRMRADFTTKVKERSALRVNTLKISAHELVRRLEAKRVKLEKIPWLQDGYWFEARFSLGSTPDYLQGHYYLQSAASQLVAEILDPQPAESVLDMAAAPGSKTTHLAQRMGNTGTIYALDENAHRLAALRNNCERLLARNVVMLKKDARFVRDLGLQFDRVLLDAPCSGNFCSEQDWLLKRRIEDVQANARVQHELLKAAVLVLKPGGVLVYSTCSLEPEEDELAIDWILKKAALSLEKIEVGIGDSGMVSWEGKDLHPSLALAHRFWPHRTGTEGFFIAKLRKNAE
;
A
#
# COMPACT_ATOMS: atom_id res chain seq x y z
N MET A 1 8.04 -6.63 -28.29
CA MET A 1 8.02 -6.86 -26.82
C MET A 1 8.87 -5.75 -26.21
N SER A 2 8.33 -5.06 -25.20
CA SER A 2 9.07 -3.96 -24.57
C SER A 2 10.21 -4.49 -23.69
N PHE A 3 11.12 -3.59 -23.25
CA PHE A 3 12.17 -3.91 -22.32
C PHE A 3 11.61 -4.52 -21.02
N PHE A 4 10.57 -3.90 -20.44
CA PHE A 4 9.95 -4.35 -19.20
C PHE A 4 9.17 -5.66 -19.35
N GLU A 5 8.49 -5.89 -20.47
CA GLU A 5 7.85 -7.20 -20.71
C GLU A 5 8.85 -8.35 -20.72
N ASN A 6 10.04 -8.12 -21.31
CA ASN A 6 11.12 -9.12 -21.27
C ASN A 6 11.62 -9.36 -19.84
N ARG A 7 11.76 -8.31 -19.03
CA ARG A 7 12.15 -8.43 -17.61
C ARG A 7 11.10 -9.24 -16.84
N TYR A 8 9.82 -8.91 -16.98
CA TYR A 8 8.74 -9.60 -16.28
C TYR A 8 8.63 -11.08 -16.63
N ARG A 9 8.87 -11.43 -17.91
CA ARG A 9 8.94 -12.84 -18.33
C ARG A 9 10.13 -13.59 -17.77
N ARG A 10 11.23 -12.92 -17.48
CA ARG A 10 12.39 -13.53 -16.78
C ARG A 10 12.08 -13.78 -15.31
N MET A 11 11.31 -12.91 -14.68
CA MET A 11 10.82 -13.11 -13.29
C MET A 11 9.71 -14.17 -13.24
N ARG A 12 8.83 -14.17 -14.26
CA ARG A 12 7.64 -15.00 -14.32
C ARG A 12 7.33 -15.41 -15.75
N ALA A 13 7.55 -16.68 -16.07
CA ALA A 13 7.43 -17.19 -17.46
C ALA A 13 6.01 -17.07 -18.04
N ASP A 14 4.96 -17.15 -17.22
CA ASP A 14 3.56 -17.02 -17.60
C ASP A 14 3.07 -15.56 -17.63
N PHE A 15 3.95 -14.56 -17.48
CA PHE A 15 3.60 -13.16 -17.48
C PHE A 15 2.90 -12.73 -18.79
N THR A 16 1.83 -11.99 -18.64
CA THR A 16 1.08 -11.36 -19.74
C THR A 16 0.56 -9.98 -19.33
N THR A 17 0.51 -9.07 -20.31
CA THR A 17 -0.10 -7.73 -20.15
C THR A 17 -1.61 -7.75 -20.41
N LYS A 18 -2.17 -8.88 -20.86
CA LYS A 18 -3.62 -9.05 -21.04
C LYS A 18 -4.27 -9.31 -19.70
N VAL A 19 -4.57 -8.25 -18.99
CA VAL A 19 -5.14 -8.27 -17.64
C VAL A 19 -6.49 -7.58 -17.65
N LYS A 20 -7.45 -8.14 -16.92
CA LYS A 20 -8.69 -7.46 -16.55
C LYS A 20 -8.61 -7.17 -15.05
N GLU A 21 -8.12 -5.99 -14.71
CA GLU A 21 -8.17 -5.52 -13.33
C GLU A 21 -9.63 -5.36 -12.90
N ARG A 22 -9.93 -5.85 -11.70
CA ARG A 22 -11.26 -5.72 -11.10
C ARG A 22 -11.32 -4.48 -10.21
N SER A 23 -12.35 -3.66 -10.40
CA SER A 23 -12.60 -2.52 -9.52
C SER A 23 -12.99 -2.99 -8.13
N ALA A 24 -12.44 -2.32 -7.11
CA ALA A 24 -12.72 -2.66 -5.72
C ALA A 24 -13.08 -1.43 -4.88
N LEU A 25 -13.84 -1.67 -3.82
CA LEU A 25 -14.15 -0.69 -2.79
C LEU A 25 -13.87 -1.27 -1.41
N ARG A 26 -13.58 -0.39 -0.45
CA ARG A 26 -13.50 -0.69 0.97
C ARG A 26 -14.68 -0.07 1.69
N VAL A 27 -15.43 -0.87 2.44
CA VAL A 27 -16.49 -0.38 3.33
C VAL A 27 -15.86 0.44 4.45
N ASN A 28 -16.43 1.60 4.74
CA ASN A 28 -16.02 2.40 5.88
C ASN A 28 -16.86 2.03 7.12
N THR A 29 -16.35 1.12 7.91
CA THR A 29 -17.04 0.58 9.10
C THR A 29 -17.15 1.57 10.26
N LEU A 30 -16.48 2.74 10.19
CA LEU A 30 -16.73 3.86 11.11
C LEU A 30 -18.09 4.52 10.88
N LYS A 31 -18.74 4.30 9.73
CA LYS A 31 -19.99 4.99 9.33
C LYS A 31 -21.13 4.05 9.02
N ILE A 32 -20.86 2.87 8.50
CA ILE A 32 -21.90 1.96 8.02
C ILE A 32 -21.44 0.51 8.16
N SER A 33 -22.36 -0.40 8.43
CA SER A 33 -22.04 -1.83 8.37
C SER A 33 -21.89 -2.31 6.91
N ALA A 34 -21.09 -3.34 6.70
CA ALA A 34 -20.94 -3.95 5.38
C ALA A 34 -22.28 -4.44 4.81
N HIS A 35 -23.10 -5.09 5.63
CA HIS A 35 -24.42 -5.57 5.23
C HIS A 35 -25.32 -4.43 4.71
N GLU A 36 -25.37 -3.31 5.43
CA GLU A 36 -26.22 -2.18 5.03
C GLU A 36 -25.70 -1.50 3.74
N LEU A 37 -24.38 -1.35 3.59
CA LEU A 37 -23.81 -0.79 2.36
C LEU A 37 -24.09 -1.69 1.15
N VAL A 38 -23.90 -3.00 1.29
CA VAL A 38 -24.19 -3.98 0.23
C VAL A 38 -25.64 -3.85 -0.20
N ARG A 39 -26.59 -3.89 0.75
CA ARG A 39 -28.03 -3.73 0.46
C ARG A 39 -28.33 -2.44 -0.32
N ARG A 40 -27.71 -1.31 0.05
CA ARG A 40 -27.91 -0.01 -0.62
C ARG A 40 -27.36 0.03 -2.05
N LEU A 41 -26.21 -0.56 -2.27
CA LEU A 41 -25.58 -0.57 -3.59
C LEU A 41 -26.25 -1.57 -4.53
N GLU A 42 -26.67 -2.73 -4.04
CA GLU A 42 -27.44 -3.71 -4.82
C GLU A 42 -28.80 -3.15 -5.25
N ALA A 43 -29.49 -2.38 -4.39
CA ALA A 43 -30.72 -1.66 -4.76
C ALA A 43 -30.50 -0.68 -5.92
N LYS A 44 -29.26 -0.19 -6.12
CA LYS A 44 -28.84 0.65 -7.26
C LYS A 44 -28.30 -0.19 -8.44
N ARG A 45 -28.48 -1.50 -8.41
CA ARG A 45 -28.02 -2.45 -9.43
C ARG A 45 -26.49 -2.51 -9.58
N VAL A 46 -25.74 -2.26 -8.51
CA VAL A 46 -24.31 -2.54 -8.42
C VAL A 46 -24.16 -4.01 -8.05
N LYS A 47 -23.35 -4.74 -8.79
CA LYS A 47 -22.97 -6.10 -8.40
C LYS A 47 -21.80 -6.02 -7.46
N LEU A 48 -21.88 -6.70 -6.33
CA LEU A 48 -20.85 -6.77 -5.31
C LEU A 48 -20.45 -8.23 -5.07
N GLU A 49 -19.15 -8.45 -4.89
CA GLU A 49 -18.61 -9.75 -4.52
C GLU A 49 -17.58 -9.53 -3.41
N LYS A 50 -17.76 -10.21 -2.28
CA LYS A 50 -16.82 -10.13 -1.15
C LYS A 50 -15.44 -10.59 -1.59
N ILE A 51 -14.40 -9.80 -1.25
CA ILE A 51 -13.00 -10.21 -1.45
C ILE A 51 -12.62 -11.11 -0.28
N PRO A 52 -12.33 -12.42 -0.51
CA PRO A 52 -12.21 -13.39 0.59
C PRO A 52 -11.06 -13.09 1.57
N TRP A 53 -10.01 -12.46 1.07
CA TRP A 53 -8.78 -12.18 1.80
C TRP A 53 -8.70 -10.73 2.34
N LEU A 54 -9.80 -9.98 2.28
CA LEU A 54 -9.93 -8.64 2.88
C LEU A 54 -11.08 -8.60 3.87
N GLN A 55 -10.91 -7.90 4.99
CA GLN A 55 -11.94 -7.76 6.00
C GLN A 55 -13.13 -6.96 5.49
N ASP A 56 -12.90 -5.81 4.86
CA ASP A 56 -13.93 -4.86 4.46
C ASP A 56 -13.97 -4.60 2.94
N GLY A 57 -13.25 -5.40 2.15
CA GLY A 57 -13.10 -5.24 0.70
C GLY A 57 -14.17 -5.96 -0.11
N TYR A 58 -14.62 -5.31 -1.18
CA TYR A 58 -15.55 -5.87 -2.16
C TYR A 58 -15.11 -5.53 -3.58
N TRP A 59 -15.17 -6.50 -4.49
CA TRP A 59 -15.17 -6.26 -5.92
C TRP A 59 -16.53 -5.68 -6.31
N PHE A 60 -16.55 -4.82 -7.34
CA PHE A 60 -17.81 -4.29 -7.83
C PHE A 60 -17.84 -4.18 -9.35
N GLU A 61 -19.06 -4.27 -9.91
CA GLU A 61 -19.39 -3.91 -11.28
C GLU A 61 -20.59 -2.95 -11.25
N ALA A 62 -20.46 -1.81 -11.91
CA ALA A 62 -21.50 -0.79 -12.00
C ALA A 62 -21.54 -0.20 -13.41
N ARG A 63 -22.73 0.24 -13.84
CA ARG A 63 -22.93 0.94 -15.11
C ARG A 63 -22.74 2.46 -15.03
N PHE A 64 -22.38 2.96 -13.84
CA PHE A 64 -22.14 4.36 -13.54
C PHE A 64 -20.97 4.51 -12.57
N SER A 65 -20.45 5.73 -12.44
CA SER A 65 -19.35 5.99 -11.50
C SER A 65 -19.83 5.92 -10.06
N LEU A 66 -19.26 5.01 -9.27
CA LEU A 66 -19.52 4.95 -7.83
C LEU A 66 -19.02 6.21 -7.10
N GLY A 67 -18.01 6.90 -7.63
CA GLY A 67 -17.49 8.16 -7.08
C GLY A 67 -18.50 9.32 -7.08
N SER A 68 -19.59 9.23 -7.85
CA SER A 68 -20.65 10.24 -7.93
C SER A 68 -21.90 9.92 -7.09
N THR A 69 -21.87 8.84 -6.31
CA THR A 69 -23.04 8.43 -5.51
C THR A 69 -23.14 9.20 -4.18
N PRO A 70 -24.35 9.38 -3.64
CA PRO A 70 -24.52 9.93 -2.29
C PRO A 70 -23.77 9.13 -1.23
N ASP A 71 -23.76 7.79 -1.32
CA ASP A 71 -23.04 6.93 -0.37
C ASP A 71 -21.52 7.18 -0.40
N TYR A 72 -20.95 7.45 -1.57
CA TYR A 72 -19.54 7.86 -1.68
C TYR A 72 -19.28 9.22 -1.05
N LEU A 73 -20.12 10.21 -1.38
CA LEU A 73 -20.01 11.57 -0.84
C LEU A 73 -20.18 11.59 0.69
N GLN A 74 -21.03 10.74 1.22
CA GLN A 74 -21.22 10.56 2.66
C GLN A 74 -20.09 9.77 3.32
N GLY A 75 -19.15 9.21 2.54
CA GLY A 75 -17.99 8.47 3.06
C GLY A 75 -18.34 7.07 3.57
N HIS A 76 -19.38 6.43 3.06
CA HIS A 76 -19.73 5.05 3.41
C HIS A 76 -18.74 4.02 2.87
N TYR A 77 -17.98 4.38 1.83
CA TYR A 77 -16.90 3.56 1.27
C TYR A 77 -15.81 4.42 0.63
N TYR A 78 -14.68 3.79 0.40
CA TYR A 78 -13.56 4.32 -0.38
C TYR A 78 -13.33 3.42 -1.62
N LEU A 79 -13.09 4.04 -2.78
CA LEU A 79 -12.67 3.32 -3.99
C LEU A 79 -11.16 3.07 -3.89
N GLN A 80 -10.76 1.84 -3.68
CA GLN A 80 -9.37 1.45 -3.43
C GLN A 80 -9.13 0.08 -4.04
N SER A 81 -8.04 -0.08 -4.76
CA SER A 81 -7.66 -1.38 -5.31
C SER A 81 -7.48 -2.42 -4.21
N ALA A 82 -7.75 -3.67 -4.54
CA ALA A 82 -7.78 -4.72 -3.54
C ALA A 82 -6.39 -4.97 -2.91
N ALA A 83 -5.31 -4.96 -3.69
CA ALA A 83 -3.96 -5.14 -3.16
C ALA A 83 -3.57 -3.99 -2.21
N SER A 84 -3.92 -2.74 -2.55
CA SER A 84 -3.67 -1.58 -1.70
C SER A 84 -4.42 -1.63 -0.35
N GLN A 85 -5.58 -2.30 -0.29
CA GLN A 85 -6.32 -2.48 0.98
C GLN A 85 -5.57 -3.36 1.97
N LEU A 86 -4.83 -4.37 1.51
CA LEU A 86 -4.05 -5.27 2.36
C LEU A 86 -3.02 -4.56 3.24
N VAL A 87 -2.47 -3.45 2.78
CA VAL A 87 -1.39 -2.75 3.47
C VAL A 87 -1.74 -2.38 4.91
N ALA A 88 -2.93 -1.80 5.11
CA ALA A 88 -3.39 -1.43 6.45
C ALA A 88 -3.78 -2.67 7.30
N GLU A 89 -4.29 -3.73 6.67
CA GLU A 89 -4.59 -4.99 7.36
C GLU A 89 -3.31 -5.71 7.81
N ILE A 90 -2.25 -5.70 6.98
CA ILE A 90 -0.94 -6.30 7.29
C ILE A 90 -0.19 -5.50 8.37
N LEU A 91 -0.27 -4.15 8.33
CA LEU A 91 0.30 -3.30 9.36
C LEU A 91 -0.39 -3.55 10.70
N ASP A 92 -1.69 -3.82 10.68
CA ASP A 92 -2.53 -4.19 11.82
C ASP A 92 -2.34 -3.25 13.03
N PRO A 93 -2.57 -1.93 12.88
CA PRO A 93 -2.37 -0.99 13.98
C PRO A 93 -3.37 -1.27 15.09
N GLN A 94 -2.87 -1.24 16.33
CA GLN A 94 -3.68 -1.50 17.52
C GLN A 94 -4.26 -0.20 18.09
N PRO A 95 -5.38 -0.26 18.81
CA PRO A 95 -5.90 0.88 19.55
C PRO A 95 -4.82 1.53 20.43
N ALA A 96 -4.82 2.87 20.51
CA ALA A 96 -3.90 3.70 21.28
C ALA A 96 -2.42 3.72 20.80
N GLU A 97 -2.06 3.00 19.74
CA GLU A 97 -0.71 3.10 19.14
C GLU A 97 -0.47 4.45 18.47
N SER A 98 0.81 4.81 18.35
CA SER A 98 1.31 5.91 17.53
C SER A 98 1.79 5.36 16.18
N VAL A 99 1.14 5.75 15.11
CA VAL A 99 1.37 5.26 13.75
C VAL A 99 1.89 6.38 12.87
N LEU A 100 2.88 6.10 12.04
CA LEU A 100 3.39 7.01 11.02
C LEU A 100 2.99 6.51 9.62
N ASP A 101 2.37 7.38 8.83
CA ASP A 101 2.15 7.18 7.39
C ASP A 101 3.06 8.18 6.63
N MET A 102 4.11 7.66 5.99
CA MET A 102 5.20 8.47 5.44
C MET A 102 4.90 9.09 4.07
N ALA A 103 3.88 8.62 3.35
CA ALA A 103 3.47 9.13 2.04
C ALA A 103 1.93 9.11 1.93
N ALA A 104 1.28 9.84 2.82
CA ALA A 104 -0.12 9.65 3.20
C ALA A 104 -1.15 10.03 2.14
N ALA A 105 -0.87 11.06 1.34
CA ALA A 105 -1.86 11.59 0.41
C ALA A 105 -2.08 10.68 -0.82
N PRO A 106 -3.31 10.52 -1.27
CA PRO A 106 -4.54 11.26 -0.92
C PRO A 106 -5.32 10.72 0.29
N GLY A 107 -4.81 9.73 1.06
CA GLY A 107 -5.42 9.27 2.30
C GLY A 107 -6.13 7.92 2.23
N SER A 108 -5.92 7.14 1.19
CA SER A 108 -6.53 5.81 1.06
C SER A 108 -6.11 4.86 2.19
N LYS A 109 -4.82 4.80 2.47
CA LYS A 109 -4.23 3.97 3.53
C LYS A 109 -4.40 4.63 4.90
N THR A 110 -4.14 5.94 5.02
CA THR A 110 -4.34 6.72 6.27
C THR A 110 -5.74 6.53 6.85
N THR A 111 -6.78 6.68 6.02
CA THR A 111 -8.18 6.52 6.46
C THR A 111 -8.53 5.06 6.76
N HIS A 112 -7.85 4.11 6.15
CA HIS A 112 -7.99 2.69 6.49
C HIS A 112 -7.34 2.39 7.85
N LEU A 113 -6.16 2.95 8.13
CA LEU A 113 -5.53 2.85 9.45
C LEU A 113 -6.43 3.44 10.54
N ALA A 114 -7.01 4.63 10.33
CA ALA A 114 -7.96 5.24 11.26
C ALA A 114 -9.19 4.36 11.51
N GLN A 115 -9.72 3.72 10.46
CA GLN A 115 -10.80 2.75 10.56
C GLN A 115 -10.42 1.55 11.43
N ARG A 116 -9.26 0.95 11.18
CA ARG A 116 -8.78 -0.20 11.94
C ARG A 116 -8.52 0.13 13.42
N MET A 117 -8.04 1.32 13.70
CA MET A 117 -7.81 1.83 15.07
C MET A 117 -9.11 2.29 15.76
N GLY A 118 -10.24 2.28 15.10
CA GLY A 118 -11.50 2.80 15.65
C GLY A 118 -11.40 4.27 16.07
N ASN A 119 -10.58 5.07 15.37
CA ASN A 119 -10.27 6.47 15.72
C ASN A 119 -9.59 6.65 17.09
N THR A 120 -8.92 5.63 17.61
CA THR A 120 -8.11 5.74 18.84
C THR A 120 -6.62 5.84 18.50
N GLY A 121 -5.79 6.24 19.49
CA GLY A 121 -4.37 6.50 19.20
C GLY A 121 -4.16 7.69 18.28
N THR A 122 -2.99 7.76 17.60
CA THR A 122 -2.65 8.88 16.73
C THR A 122 -1.95 8.40 15.47
N ILE A 123 -2.39 8.89 14.31
CA ILE A 123 -1.75 8.69 13.02
C ILE A 123 -1.08 10.00 12.59
N TYR A 124 0.24 9.99 12.45
CA TYR A 124 0.99 11.09 11.86
C TYR A 124 1.11 10.83 10.35
N ALA A 125 0.46 11.67 9.57
CA ALA A 125 0.34 11.52 8.12
C ALA A 125 1.17 12.60 7.42
N LEU A 126 2.23 12.19 6.72
CA LEU A 126 3.17 13.07 6.05
C LEU A 126 2.91 13.09 4.53
N ASP A 127 3.02 14.25 3.94
CA ASP A 127 3.20 14.44 2.50
C ASP A 127 3.93 15.78 2.28
N GLU A 128 4.85 15.82 1.33
CA GLU A 128 5.59 17.04 1.01
C GLU A 128 4.77 18.05 0.18
N ASN A 129 3.74 17.55 -0.50
CA ASN A 129 2.92 18.36 -1.42
C ASN A 129 1.65 18.87 -0.73
N ALA A 130 1.56 20.21 -0.60
CA ALA A 130 0.43 20.87 0.04
C ALA A 130 -0.94 20.61 -0.66
N HIS A 131 -0.95 20.50 -2.00
CA HIS A 131 -2.18 20.20 -2.74
C HIS A 131 -2.66 18.78 -2.48
N ARG A 132 -1.73 17.81 -2.38
CA ARG A 132 -2.06 16.43 -2.02
C ARG A 132 -2.57 16.33 -0.58
N LEU A 133 -2.02 17.12 0.35
CA LEU A 133 -2.53 17.22 1.73
C LEU A 133 -3.97 17.74 1.81
N ALA A 134 -4.40 18.62 0.90
CA ALA A 134 -5.79 19.04 0.83
C ALA A 134 -6.72 17.87 0.47
N ALA A 135 -6.31 17.00 -0.45
CA ALA A 135 -7.06 15.78 -0.77
C ALA A 135 -7.10 14.79 0.42
N LEU A 136 -5.99 14.64 1.14
CA LEU A 136 -5.94 13.84 2.38
C LEU A 136 -6.93 14.38 3.42
N ARG A 137 -6.95 15.69 3.65
CA ARG A 137 -7.89 16.33 4.58
C ARG A 137 -9.33 16.05 4.20
N ASN A 138 -9.72 16.30 2.95
CA ASN A 138 -11.07 16.05 2.45
C ASN A 138 -11.48 14.58 2.65
N ASN A 139 -10.57 13.65 2.39
CA ASN A 139 -10.85 12.22 2.59
C ASN A 139 -10.97 11.85 4.07
N CYS A 140 -10.14 12.42 4.95
CA CYS A 140 -10.26 12.20 6.40
C CYS A 140 -11.60 12.74 6.94
N GLU A 141 -12.01 13.93 6.53
CA GLU A 141 -13.31 14.51 6.91
C GLU A 141 -14.47 13.66 6.38
N ARG A 142 -14.45 13.33 5.09
CA ARG A 142 -15.48 12.53 4.44
C ARG A 142 -15.63 11.15 5.08
N LEU A 143 -14.53 10.49 5.42
CA LEU A 143 -14.50 9.13 5.96
C LEU A 143 -14.52 9.08 7.49
N LEU A 144 -14.58 10.24 8.17
CA LEU A 144 -14.62 10.33 9.64
C LEU A 144 -13.32 9.82 10.32
N ALA A 145 -12.18 9.95 9.68
CA ALA A 145 -10.86 9.68 10.29
C ALA A 145 -10.46 10.86 11.18
N ARG A 146 -10.61 10.72 12.50
CA ARG A 146 -10.49 11.82 13.48
C ARG A 146 -9.16 11.85 14.22
N ASN A 147 -8.41 10.76 14.19
CA ASN A 147 -7.14 10.59 14.91
C ASN A 147 -5.91 10.86 14.06
N VAL A 148 -6.02 11.71 13.02
CA VAL A 148 -4.96 11.98 12.04
C VAL A 148 -4.38 13.37 12.23
N VAL A 149 -3.07 13.43 12.49
CA VAL A 149 -2.26 14.67 12.49
C VAL A 149 -1.56 14.77 11.14
N MET A 150 -1.96 15.75 10.34
CA MET A 150 -1.43 15.95 8.99
C MET A 150 -0.29 16.96 9.00
N LEU A 151 0.87 16.59 8.46
CA LEU A 151 2.06 17.41 8.45
C LEU A 151 2.59 17.53 7.02
N LYS A 152 2.79 18.78 6.57
CA LYS A 152 3.55 19.04 5.34
C LYS A 152 5.03 18.86 5.64
N LYS A 153 5.57 17.68 5.31
CA LYS A 153 6.97 17.36 5.59
C LYS A 153 7.47 16.30 4.61
N ASP A 154 8.69 16.50 4.15
CA ASP A 154 9.43 15.44 3.49
C ASP A 154 9.77 14.34 4.53
N ALA A 155 9.31 13.14 4.28
CA ALA A 155 9.44 12.03 5.22
C ALA A 155 10.91 11.58 5.43
N ARG A 156 11.83 11.94 4.54
CA ARG A 156 13.28 11.72 4.75
C ARG A 156 13.80 12.43 6.01
N PHE A 157 13.16 13.51 6.41
CA PHE A 157 13.50 14.30 7.59
C PHE A 157 12.53 14.09 8.76
N VAL A 158 11.84 12.95 8.81
CA VAL A 158 10.85 12.65 9.88
C VAL A 158 11.46 12.63 11.28
N ARG A 159 12.75 12.33 11.42
CA ARG A 159 13.50 12.34 12.69
C ARG A 159 13.40 13.69 13.42
N ASP A 160 13.28 14.80 12.68
CA ASP A 160 13.17 16.16 13.26
C ASP A 160 11.89 16.36 14.08
N LEU A 161 10.89 15.45 13.97
CA LEU A 161 9.71 15.48 14.84
C LEU A 161 10.02 15.08 16.29
N GLY A 162 11.16 14.45 16.55
CA GLY A 162 11.54 13.98 17.89
C GLY A 162 10.62 12.86 18.42
N LEU A 163 9.89 12.18 17.54
CA LEU A 163 8.91 11.14 17.87
C LEU A 163 9.40 9.76 17.47
N GLN A 164 8.91 8.74 18.15
CA GLN A 164 9.05 7.34 17.78
C GLN A 164 7.66 6.70 17.67
N PHE A 165 7.54 5.71 16.77
CA PHE A 165 6.28 5.13 16.39
C PHE A 165 6.25 3.62 16.67
N ASP A 166 5.08 3.13 17.08
CA ASP A 166 4.82 1.71 17.23
C ASP A 166 4.75 1.02 15.88
N ARG A 167 4.16 1.73 14.90
CA ARG A 167 4.01 1.26 13.52
C ARG A 167 4.38 2.34 12.52
N VAL A 168 5.02 1.93 11.44
CA VAL A 168 5.35 2.80 10.31
C VAL A 168 4.80 2.19 9.04
N LEU A 169 4.08 2.98 8.26
CA LEU A 169 3.69 2.68 6.90
C LEU A 169 4.57 3.48 5.95
N LEU A 170 5.25 2.79 5.06
CA LEU A 170 5.93 3.37 3.91
C LEU A 170 5.33 2.80 2.61
N ASP A 171 4.21 3.39 2.16
CA ASP A 171 3.71 3.19 0.80
C ASP A 171 4.54 4.06 -0.13
N ALA A 172 5.64 3.51 -0.61
CA ALA A 172 6.72 4.29 -1.18
C ALA A 172 6.36 4.88 -2.56
N PRO A 173 6.78 6.12 -2.84
CA PRO A 173 6.71 6.63 -4.21
C PRO A 173 7.52 5.71 -5.12
N CYS A 174 6.92 5.31 -6.24
CA CYS A 174 7.48 4.30 -7.13
C CYS A 174 7.17 4.61 -8.61
N SER A 175 7.73 3.82 -9.50
CA SER A 175 7.50 3.95 -10.95
C SER A 175 6.08 3.58 -11.39
N GLY A 176 5.27 2.96 -10.51
CA GLY A 176 3.97 2.40 -10.88
C GLY A 176 4.10 1.13 -11.71
N ASN A 177 3.04 0.79 -12.44
CA ASN A 177 3.02 -0.36 -13.34
C ASN A 177 2.05 -0.14 -14.51
N PHE A 178 2.05 -1.05 -15.45
CA PHE A 178 1.26 -0.99 -16.69
C PHE A 178 -0.27 -1.08 -16.50
N CYS A 179 -0.76 -1.45 -15.32
CA CYS A 179 -2.20 -1.41 -15.01
C CYS A 179 -2.64 -0.01 -14.58
N SER A 180 -1.78 0.74 -13.92
CA SER A 180 -2.10 2.04 -13.35
C SER A 180 -1.89 3.22 -14.31
N GLU A 181 -1.04 3.06 -15.33
CA GLU A 181 -0.72 4.13 -16.28
C GLU A 181 -0.75 3.60 -17.72
N GLN A 182 -1.53 4.29 -18.58
CA GLN A 182 -1.56 3.99 -20.00
C GLN A 182 -0.18 4.21 -20.63
N ASP A 183 0.24 3.26 -21.48
CA ASP A 183 1.54 3.28 -22.18
C ASP A 183 2.76 3.22 -21.24
N TRP A 184 2.59 2.81 -19.97
CA TRP A 184 3.67 2.69 -18.99
C TRP A 184 4.88 1.92 -19.56
N LEU A 185 4.65 0.77 -20.22
CA LEU A 185 5.67 -0.08 -20.83
C LEU A 185 6.49 0.60 -21.95
N LEU A 186 5.97 1.70 -22.53
CA LEU A 186 6.64 2.48 -23.58
C LEU A 186 7.30 3.75 -23.04
N LYS A 187 6.72 4.35 -21.99
CA LYS A 187 7.16 5.63 -21.44
C LYS A 187 8.26 5.49 -20.38
N ARG A 188 8.20 4.43 -19.57
CA ARG A 188 9.15 4.25 -18.47
C ARG A 188 10.51 3.80 -18.95
N ARG A 189 11.53 4.23 -18.22
CA ARG A 189 12.93 3.86 -18.41
C ARG A 189 13.49 3.26 -17.14
N ILE A 190 14.51 2.45 -17.25
CA ILE A 190 15.16 1.82 -16.08
C ILE A 190 15.82 2.87 -15.17
N GLU A 191 16.24 4.00 -15.73
CA GLU A 191 16.80 5.13 -14.97
C GLU A 191 15.76 5.75 -14.02
N ASP A 192 14.47 5.78 -14.40
CA ASP A 192 13.37 6.25 -13.55
C ASP A 192 13.18 5.31 -12.36
N VAL A 193 13.21 4.01 -12.59
CA VAL A 193 13.13 2.97 -11.56
C VAL A 193 14.30 3.11 -10.57
N GLN A 194 15.53 3.26 -11.09
CA GLN A 194 16.73 3.43 -10.27
C GLN A 194 16.71 4.74 -9.46
N ALA A 195 16.13 5.81 -10.02
CA ALA A 195 15.97 7.07 -9.30
C ALA A 195 15.01 6.92 -8.13
N ASN A 196 13.86 6.27 -8.34
CA ASN A 196 12.90 5.97 -7.28
C ASN A 196 13.50 5.07 -6.20
N ALA A 197 14.23 4.01 -6.58
CA ALA A 197 14.90 3.12 -5.64
C ALA A 197 15.84 3.88 -4.69
N ARG A 198 16.57 4.88 -5.19
CA ARG A 198 17.42 5.74 -4.34
C ARG A 198 16.59 6.53 -3.31
N VAL A 199 15.45 7.10 -3.72
CA VAL A 199 14.54 7.81 -2.81
C VAL A 199 13.97 6.84 -1.77
N GLN A 200 13.57 5.66 -2.20
CA GLN A 200 13.04 4.61 -1.31
C GLN A 200 14.06 4.16 -0.27
N HIS A 201 15.35 4.06 -0.63
CA HIS A 201 16.41 3.77 0.34
C HIS A 201 16.51 4.85 1.43
N GLU A 202 16.42 6.14 1.06
CA GLU A 202 16.45 7.23 2.05
C GLU A 202 15.18 7.22 2.95
N LEU A 203 14.03 6.92 2.38
CA LEU A 203 12.77 6.79 3.14
C LEU A 203 12.81 5.58 4.09
N LEU A 204 13.34 4.43 3.65
CA LEU A 204 13.52 3.24 4.49
C LEU A 204 14.45 3.53 5.67
N LYS A 205 15.58 4.20 5.44
CA LYS A 205 16.47 4.65 6.54
C LYS A 205 15.71 5.52 7.55
N ALA A 206 14.97 6.52 7.05
CA ALA A 206 14.21 7.43 7.89
C ALA A 206 13.13 6.68 8.70
N ALA A 207 12.42 5.72 8.08
CA ALA A 207 11.44 4.87 8.74
C ALA A 207 12.05 4.10 9.92
N VAL A 208 13.19 3.43 9.70
CA VAL A 208 13.86 2.63 10.73
C VAL A 208 14.34 3.47 11.90
N LEU A 209 14.81 4.70 11.66
CA LEU A 209 15.29 5.61 12.72
C LEU A 209 14.18 5.98 13.71
N VAL A 210 12.96 6.12 13.24
CA VAL A 210 11.82 6.55 14.07
C VAL A 210 10.92 5.40 14.51
N LEU A 211 11.20 4.18 14.07
CA LEU A 211 10.50 2.98 14.52
C LEU A 211 11.02 2.55 15.88
N LYS A 212 10.14 2.33 16.87
CA LYS A 212 10.49 1.80 18.17
C LYS A 212 11.12 0.40 18.07
N PRO A 213 11.99 -0.02 19.01
CA PRO A 213 12.35 -1.43 19.17
C PRO A 213 11.10 -2.29 19.28
N GLY A 214 11.04 -3.43 18.58
CA GLY A 214 9.85 -4.28 18.49
C GLY A 214 8.72 -3.74 17.59
N GLY A 215 8.82 -2.51 17.10
CA GLY A 215 7.82 -1.90 16.21
C GLY A 215 7.77 -2.56 14.82
N VAL A 216 6.67 -2.32 14.11
CA VAL A 216 6.41 -2.91 12.79
C VAL A 216 6.47 -1.85 11.70
N LEU A 217 7.22 -2.13 10.64
CA LEU A 217 7.23 -1.37 9.39
C LEU A 217 6.58 -2.20 8.29
N VAL A 218 5.58 -1.65 7.61
CA VAL A 218 5.10 -2.19 6.34
C VAL A 218 5.59 -1.29 5.22
N TYR A 219 6.34 -1.90 4.30
CA TYR A 219 6.77 -1.31 3.05
C TYR A 219 5.89 -1.82 1.93
N SER A 220 5.42 -0.94 1.06
CA SER A 220 4.65 -1.31 -0.13
C SER A 220 4.97 -0.41 -1.32
N THR A 221 4.81 -0.97 -2.51
CA THR A 221 4.86 -0.24 -3.79
C THR A 221 3.77 -0.76 -4.72
N CYS A 222 3.32 0.08 -5.65
CA CYS A 222 2.56 -0.37 -6.81
C CYS A 222 3.49 -0.66 -8.00
N SER A 223 4.77 -0.93 -7.77
CA SER A 223 5.76 -1.35 -8.77
C SER A 223 5.80 -2.87 -8.95
N LEU A 224 6.38 -3.32 -10.05
CA LEU A 224 6.77 -4.71 -10.29
C LEU A 224 8.30 -4.83 -10.47
N GLU A 225 9.03 -3.73 -10.29
CA GLU A 225 10.48 -3.69 -10.50
C GLU A 225 11.24 -4.15 -9.27
N PRO A 226 12.14 -5.14 -9.39
CA PRO A 226 12.90 -5.65 -8.26
C PRO A 226 13.70 -4.59 -7.52
N GLU A 227 14.17 -3.56 -8.23
CA GLU A 227 14.95 -2.45 -7.67
C GLU A 227 14.16 -1.66 -6.63
N GLU A 228 12.84 -1.52 -6.84
CA GLU A 228 11.91 -0.82 -5.96
C GLU A 228 11.28 -1.73 -4.91
N ASP A 229 11.42 -3.04 -5.08
CA ASP A 229 10.77 -4.08 -4.29
C ASP A 229 11.81 -4.88 -3.47
N GLU A 230 12.17 -6.08 -3.93
CA GLU A 230 13.06 -6.98 -3.17
C GLU A 230 14.45 -6.40 -2.95
N LEU A 231 15.03 -5.69 -3.93
CA LEU A 231 16.38 -5.12 -3.77
C LEU A 231 16.39 -3.98 -2.75
N ALA A 232 15.30 -3.20 -2.65
CA ALA A 232 15.16 -2.17 -1.63
C ALA A 232 15.10 -2.79 -0.22
N ILE A 233 14.36 -3.90 -0.07
CA ILE A 233 14.26 -4.60 1.21
C ILE A 233 15.55 -5.36 1.54
N ASP A 234 16.18 -6.03 0.59
CA ASP A 234 17.48 -6.67 0.77
C ASP A 234 18.54 -5.66 1.26
N TRP A 235 18.51 -4.47 0.67
CA TRP A 235 19.44 -3.42 1.04
C TRP A 235 19.24 -2.93 2.49
N ILE A 236 18.00 -2.72 2.96
CA ILE A 236 17.76 -2.24 4.33
C ILE A 236 18.01 -3.34 5.37
N LEU A 237 17.73 -4.61 5.06
CA LEU A 237 18.07 -5.75 5.93
C LEU A 237 19.57 -5.85 6.20
N LYS A 238 20.42 -5.46 5.25
CA LYS A 238 21.88 -5.43 5.41
C LYS A 238 22.38 -4.22 6.21
N LYS A 239 21.51 -3.23 6.49
CA LYS A 239 21.87 -1.94 7.11
C LYS A 239 21.29 -1.73 8.49
N ALA A 240 20.25 -2.46 8.85
CA ALA A 240 19.52 -2.27 10.08
C ALA A 240 19.12 -3.61 10.72
N ALA A 241 18.97 -3.63 12.03
CA ALA A 241 18.51 -4.79 12.78
C ALA A 241 17.00 -4.99 12.58
N LEU A 242 16.64 -5.57 11.44
CA LEU A 242 15.26 -5.86 11.03
C LEU A 242 15.12 -7.34 10.71
N SER A 243 13.92 -7.88 10.93
CA SER A 243 13.52 -9.19 10.47
C SER A 243 12.23 -9.09 9.65
N LEU A 244 12.13 -9.85 8.55
CA LEU A 244 10.88 -10.00 7.81
C LEU A 244 9.93 -10.91 8.58
N GLU A 245 8.67 -10.50 8.64
CA GLU A 245 7.58 -11.31 9.17
C GLU A 245 6.75 -11.91 8.04
N LYS A 246 6.26 -13.13 8.28
CA LYS A 246 5.34 -13.79 7.35
C LYS A 246 4.04 -13.00 7.22
N ILE A 247 3.60 -12.81 5.98
CA ILE A 247 2.30 -12.27 5.65
C ILE A 247 1.36 -13.44 5.36
N GLU A 248 0.32 -13.61 6.16
CA GLU A 248 -0.65 -14.69 5.99
C GLU A 248 -1.83 -14.20 5.14
N VAL A 249 -1.63 -14.20 3.85
CA VAL A 249 -2.63 -13.84 2.84
C VAL A 249 -2.71 -14.95 1.81
N GLY A 250 -3.92 -15.43 1.53
CA GLY A 250 -4.15 -16.54 0.60
C GLY A 250 -4.03 -16.16 -0.89
N ILE A 251 -3.32 -15.07 -1.22
CA ILE A 251 -3.19 -14.56 -2.59
C ILE A 251 -1.80 -13.92 -2.79
N GLY A 252 -1.32 -13.91 -4.02
CA GLY A 252 0.00 -13.41 -4.39
C GLY A 252 1.06 -14.51 -4.38
N ASP A 253 2.24 -14.15 -4.81
CA ASP A 253 3.41 -15.01 -4.83
C ASP A 253 4.43 -14.53 -3.78
N SER A 254 5.30 -15.42 -3.32
CA SER A 254 6.45 -15.06 -2.48
C SER A 254 7.38 -14.08 -3.20
N GLY A 255 8.03 -13.22 -2.43
CA GLY A 255 9.10 -12.37 -2.94
C GLY A 255 10.27 -13.20 -3.48
N MET A 256 11.03 -12.61 -4.41
CA MET A 256 12.17 -13.27 -5.04
C MET A 256 13.37 -13.28 -4.10
N VAL A 257 14.09 -14.40 -4.09
CA VAL A 257 15.33 -14.59 -3.32
C VAL A 257 16.60 -14.54 -4.20
N SER A 258 16.43 -14.30 -5.48
CA SER A 258 17.54 -14.07 -6.42
C SER A 258 17.07 -13.22 -7.60
N TRP A 259 17.97 -12.38 -8.14
CA TRP A 259 17.71 -11.58 -9.32
C TRP A 259 19.00 -11.31 -10.09
N GLU A 260 18.98 -11.54 -11.42
CA GLU A 260 20.11 -11.32 -12.34
C GLU A 260 21.44 -11.95 -11.85
N GLY A 261 21.35 -13.18 -11.35
CA GLY A 261 22.50 -13.95 -10.87
C GLY A 261 23.05 -13.51 -9.50
N LYS A 262 22.34 -12.64 -8.79
CA LYS A 262 22.65 -12.25 -7.41
C LYS A 262 21.67 -12.92 -6.45
N ASP A 263 22.20 -13.56 -5.42
CA ASP A 263 21.41 -14.05 -4.30
C ASP A 263 21.05 -12.89 -3.38
N LEU A 264 19.78 -12.87 -2.97
CA LEU A 264 19.21 -11.91 -2.04
C LEU A 264 18.99 -12.56 -0.67
N HIS A 265 18.63 -11.78 0.31
CA HIS A 265 18.36 -12.31 1.65
C HIS A 265 17.22 -13.35 1.60
N PRO A 266 17.42 -14.58 2.11
CA PRO A 266 16.45 -15.69 1.96
C PRO A 266 15.09 -15.39 2.59
N SER A 267 15.03 -14.54 3.62
CA SER A 267 13.76 -14.15 4.22
C SER A 267 12.86 -13.32 3.31
N LEU A 268 13.35 -12.83 2.16
CA LEU A 268 12.51 -12.16 1.16
C LEU A 268 11.39 -13.05 0.62
N ALA A 269 11.52 -14.37 0.72
CA ALA A 269 10.43 -15.30 0.46
C ALA A 269 9.18 -15.04 1.32
N LEU A 270 9.29 -14.29 2.42
CA LEU A 270 8.18 -13.88 3.29
C LEU A 270 7.44 -12.62 2.81
N ALA A 271 8.04 -11.83 1.90
CA ALA A 271 7.37 -10.74 1.24
C ALA A 271 6.37 -11.27 0.19
N HIS A 272 5.43 -10.43 -0.21
CA HIS A 272 4.40 -10.79 -1.19
C HIS A 272 4.44 -9.90 -2.42
N ARG A 273 4.34 -10.56 -3.58
CA ARG A 273 4.27 -9.94 -4.89
C ARG A 273 2.93 -10.29 -5.56
N PHE A 274 2.25 -9.28 -6.06
CA PHE A 274 0.95 -9.42 -6.72
C PHE A 274 1.13 -9.21 -8.22
N TRP A 275 0.98 -10.27 -8.98
CA TRP A 275 1.03 -10.24 -10.43
C TRP A 275 -0.38 -10.01 -10.99
N PRO A 276 -0.64 -8.93 -11.76
CA PRO A 276 -1.98 -8.57 -12.20
C PRO A 276 -2.73 -9.70 -12.92
N HIS A 277 -2.03 -10.44 -13.79
CA HIS A 277 -2.61 -11.54 -14.57
C HIS A 277 -3.02 -12.76 -13.73
N ARG A 278 -2.54 -12.87 -12.48
CA ARG A 278 -2.85 -13.97 -11.57
C ARG A 278 -3.84 -13.57 -10.48
N THR A 279 -3.73 -12.35 -10.01
CA THR A 279 -4.49 -11.89 -8.84
C THR A 279 -5.75 -11.12 -9.21
N GLY A 280 -5.85 -10.62 -10.46
CA GLY A 280 -6.92 -9.70 -10.87
C GLY A 280 -6.86 -8.34 -10.16
N THR A 281 -5.73 -8.04 -9.50
CA THR A 281 -5.43 -6.75 -8.87
C THR A 281 -4.45 -5.96 -9.74
N GLU A 282 -4.11 -4.76 -9.33
CA GLU A 282 -2.92 -4.07 -9.84
C GLU A 282 -1.64 -4.83 -9.50
N GLY A 283 -0.53 -4.50 -10.16
CA GLY A 283 0.80 -4.94 -9.73
C GLY A 283 1.15 -4.32 -8.38
N PHE A 284 1.62 -5.13 -7.43
CA PHE A 284 1.87 -4.65 -6.08
C PHE A 284 2.93 -5.49 -5.36
N PHE A 285 3.64 -4.87 -4.44
CA PHE A 285 4.59 -5.54 -3.55
C PHE A 285 4.34 -5.12 -2.10
N ILE A 286 4.47 -6.05 -1.16
CA ILE A 286 4.34 -5.78 0.28
C ILE A 286 5.40 -6.57 1.04
N ALA A 287 6.11 -5.88 1.95
CA ALA A 287 7.02 -6.49 2.93
C ALA A 287 6.65 -6.00 4.33
N LYS A 288 6.53 -6.93 5.27
CA LYS A 288 6.32 -6.66 6.70
C LYS A 288 7.61 -6.90 7.45
N LEU A 289 8.12 -5.87 8.11
CA LEU A 289 9.38 -5.91 8.85
C LEU A 289 9.13 -5.57 10.32
N ARG A 290 9.87 -6.24 11.20
CA ARG A 290 9.93 -5.90 12.62
C ARG A 290 11.32 -5.40 12.98
N LYS A 291 11.40 -4.31 13.73
CA LYS A 291 12.66 -3.86 14.32
C LYS A 291 13.00 -4.76 15.49
N ASN A 292 14.18 -5.38 15.45
CA ASN A 292 14.62 -6.26 16.53
C ASN A 292 14.70 -5.47 17.85
N ALA A 293 14.29 -6.10 18.94
CA ALA A 293 14.55 -5.57 20.28
C ALA A 293 16.06 -5.68 20.54
N GLU A 294 16.66 -4.63 21.08
CA GLU A 294 18.03 -4.66 21.55
C GLU A 294 18.15 -5.57 22.78
#